data_3f43d3d54a2c33c53a5fc18c24807036
#
_entry.id   3f43d3d54a2c33c53a5fc18c24807036
#
_cell.length_a   1.000
_cell.length_b   1.000
_cell.length_c   1.000
_cell.angle_alpha   90.00
_cell.angle_beta   90.00
_cell.angle_gamma   90.00
#
_symmetry.space_group_name_H-M   'P 1'
#
loop_
_entity.id
_entity.type
_entity.pdbx_description
1 polymer ?
#
loop_
_entity_poly.entity_id
_entity_poly.type
_entity_poly.pdbx_seq_one_letter_code
_entity_poly.pdbx_strand_id
1 'polypeptide(L)'
;VTKPAPPPGAGAHLAEWIAAGLHGDMAWMAETLRRRSEPRALWDGVKSVVMLAVNYGPSGDPMAALAMRRSGAVSVYARNRDYHDVMKGRLKLLAGWLAAAARPEAISAKVFVDTAPVMEKPLAAEAGIGWQGKHTNLVSREFGSWLFLGALFTNLKFEPDAPESDHCGACRACLDICPTRAFPAPYQLDATRCISYLTIEHKGHIAREFREPIGNRIYGCDDCLAVCPWNKFAKTSREAKLKARDDLIAPALAELAALDEAGFRSRFAGGPIKRLGHVRFLRNVLIAIGNSGKPALAASALRQLTHPSPLPRAMAVWALSRLCDAGAFAEIKRRYSADESDPAVLAEWAAGD
;
A
#
# COMPACT_ATOMS: atom_id res chain seq x y z
N VAL A 1 12.52 -15.46 -16.23
CA VAL A 1 13.88 -14.88 -16.21
C VAL A 1 13.97 -13.71 -17.17
N THR A 2 14.72 -12.67 -16.84
CA THR A 2 14.98 -11.55 -17.74
C THR A 2 16.47 -11.15 -17.73
N LYS A 3 16.86 -10.35 -18.72
CA LYS A 3 18.21 -9.76 -18.78
C LYS A 3 18.39 -8.72 -17.67
N PRO A 4 19.61 -8.53 -17.15
CA PRO A 4 19.92 -7.46 -16.19
C PRO A 4 20.09 -6.12 -16.93
N ALA A 5 19.07 -5.72 -17.66
CA ALA A 5 19.01 -4.49 -18.44
C ALA A 5 17.81 -3.66 -18.02
N PRO A 6 17.82 -2.34 -18.22
CA PRO A 6 16.65 -1.51 -18.01
C PRO A 6 15.47 -2.01 -18.84
N PRO A 7 14.29 -2.25 -18.24
CA PRO A 7 13.10 -2.51 -19.03
C PRO A 7 12.80 -1.31 -19.94
N PRO A 8 12.33 -1.54 -21.19
CA PRO A 8 12.11 -0.46 -22.16
C PRO A 8 11.26 0.68 -21.61
N GLY A 9 11.74 1.92 -21.69
CA GLY A 9 11.03 3.13 -21.23
C GLY A 9 10.89 3.30 -19.71
N ALA A 10 11.08 2.25 -18.91
CA ALA A 10 10.75 2.30 -17.48
C ALA A 10 11.57 3.34 -16.70
N GLY A 11 12.86 3.50 -17.02
CA GLY A 11 13.71 4.49 -16.38
C GLY A 11 13.31 5.93 -16.74
N ALA A 12 12.96 6.19 -18.01
CA ALA A 12 12.49 7.49 -18.47
C ALA A 12 11.15 7.87 -17.81
N HIS A 13 10.18 6.95 -17.81
CA HIS A 13 8.89 7.17 -17.14
C HIS A 13 9.04 7.43 -15.64
N LEU A 14 9.97 6.74 -14.97
CA LEU A 14 10.25 7.01 -13.55
C LEU A 14 10.84 8.41 -13.35
N ALA A 15 11.75 8.84 -14.22
CA ALA A 15 12.35 10.17 -14.15
C ALA A 15 11.30 11.28 -14.37
N GLU A 16 10.44 11.13 -15.38
CA GLU A 16 9.32 12.04 -15.65
C GLU A 16 8.34 12.11 -14.47
N TRP A 17 7.99 10.97 -13.90
CA TRP A 17 7.09 10.88 -12.74
C TRP A 17 7.66 11.58 -11.49
N ILE A 18 8.98 11.45 -11.26
CA ILE A 18 9.69 12.16 -10.19
C ILE A 18 9.74 13.66 -10.47
N ALA A 19 10.09 14.06 -11.70
CA ALA A 19 10.15 15.46 -12.09
C ALA A 19 8.81 16.18 -11.96
N ALA A 20 7.70 15.46 -12.20
CA ALA A 20 6.34 15.98 -12.00
C ALA A 20 5.90 16.00 -10.52
N GLY A 21 6.73 15.59 -9.56
CA GLY A 21 6.40 15.58 -8.14
C GLY A 21 5.36 14.53 -7.72
N LEU A 22 5.01 13.61 -8.61
CA LEU A 22 3.92 12.64 -8.39
C LEU A 22 4.26 11.56 -7.33
N HIS A 23 5.50 11.54 -6.83
CA HIS A 23 5.98 10.64 -5.80
C HIS A 23 5.67 11.12 -4.36
N GLY A 24 5.22 12.37 -4.18
CA GLY A 24 4.92 12.93 -2.86
C GLY A 24 6.10 12.84 -1.88
N ASP A 25 5.84 12.38 -0.65
CA ASP A 25 6.86 12.27 0.42
C ASP A 25 7.90 11.14 0.21
N MET A 26 7.82 10.39 -0.89
CA MET A 26 8.72 9.27 -1.18
C MET A 26 10.05 9.75 -1.79
N ALA A 27 10.79 10.62 -1.11
CA ALA A 27 12.07 11.18 -1.57
C ALA A 27 13.09 10.11 -1.98
N TRP A 28 13.04 8.92 -1.35
CA TRP A 28 13.88 7.77 -1.68
C TRP A 28 13.71 7.26 -3.13
N MET A 29 12.60 7.59 -3.81
CA MET A 29 12.42 7.29 -5.24
C MET A 29 13.40 8.11 -6.09
N ALA A 30 13.50 9.42 -5.83
CA ALA A 30 14.43 10.32 -6.51
C ALA A 30 15.90 9.99 -6.16
N GLU A 31 16.20 9.77 -4.90
CA GLU A 31 17.54 9.44 -4.41
C GLU A 31 18.09 8.13 -5.01
N THR A 32 17.21 7.22 -5.39
CA THR A 32 17.59 5.91 -5.92
C THR A 32 17.29 5.72 -7.40
N LEU A 33 16.94 6.78 -8.14
CA LEU A 33 16.53 6.73 -9.55
C LEU A 33 17.48 5.88 -10.41
N ARG A 34 18.79 6.17 -10.37
CA ARG A 34 19.80 5.42 -11.14
C ARG A 34 19.78 3.92 -10.83
N ARG A 35 19.76 3.56 -9.55
CA ARG A 35 19.78 2.15 -9.13
C ARG A 35 18.48 1.42 -9.50
N ARG A 36 17.34 2.14 -9.51
CA ARG A 36 16.06 1.60 -9.97
C ARG A 36 16.05 1.38 -11.47
N SER A 37 16.53 2.37 -12.22
CA SER A 37 16.54 2.31 -13.69
C SER A 37 17.50 1.26 -14.25
N GLU A 38 18.61 1.00 -13.54
CA GLU A 38 19.66 0.12 -14.03
C GLU A 38 19.98 -1.04 -13.07
N PRO A 39 19.54 -2.26 -13.32
CA PRO A 39 19.84 -3.42 -12.47
C PRO A 39 21.35 -3.61 -12.18
N ARG A 40 22.21 -3.32 -13.15
CA ARG A 40 23.67 -3.41 -13.00
C ARG A 40 24.24 -2.37 -12.04
N ALA A 41 23.57 -1.25 -11.82
CA ALA A 41 23.96 -0.27 -10.83
C ALA A 41 23.79 -0.75 -9.36
N LEU A 42 22.99 -1.80 -9.15
CA LEU A 42 22.86 -2.48 -7.86
C LEU A 42 23.93 -3.55 -7.66
N TRP A 43 24.32 -4.20 -8.75
CA TRP A 43 25.33 -5.26 -8.72
C TRP A 43 25.89 -5.48 -10.13
N ASP A 44 27.12 -5.11 -10.34
CA ASP A 44 27.78 -5.19 -11.66
C ASP A 44 27.95 -6.63 -12.15
N GLY A 45 28.17 -7.58 -11.24
CA GLY A 45 28.33 -9.01 -11.54
C GLY A 45 27.05 -9.73 -11.97
N VAL A 46 25.90 -9.07 -12.06
CA VAL A 46 24.63 -9.70 -12.44
C VAL A 46 24.63 -10.08 -13.93
N LYS A 47 24.27 -11.32 -14.23
CA LYS A 47 24.11 -11.83 -15.61
C LYS A 47 22.66 -12.16 -15.95
N SER A 48 21.85 -12.52 -14.96
CA SER A 48 20.42 -12.78 -15.12
C SER A 48 19.63 -12.31 -13.91
N VAL A 49 18.37 -11.93 -14.13
CA VAL A 49 17.38 -11.61 -13.10
C VAL A 49 16.27 -12.65 -13.15
N VAL A 50 16.14 -13.44 -12.10
CA VAL A 50 15.03 -14.38 -11.94
C VAL A 50 13.94 -13.68 -11.15
N MET A 51 12.82 -13.41 -11.80
CA MET A 51 11.65 -12.83 -11.16
C MET A 51 10.74 -13.94 -10.63
N LEU A 52 10.24 -13.75 -9.40
CA LEU A 52 9.31 -14.68 -8.76
C LEU A 52 8.06 -13.94 -8.33
N ALA A 53 6.94 -14.67 -8.37
CA ALA A 53 5.67 -14.17 -7.91
C ALA A 53 5.06 -15.13 -6.88
N VAL A 54 4.40 -14.57 -5.86
CA VAL A 54 3.61 -15.35 -4.90
C VAL A 54 2.19 -14.81 -4.88
N ASN A 55 1.23 -15.69 -5.12
CA ASN A 55 -0.18 -15.35 -5.07
C ASN A 55 -0.65 -15.05 -3.64
N TYR A 56 -1.28 -13.88 -3.45
CA TYR A 56 -1.94 -13.50 -2.20
C TYR A 56 -3.45 -13.27 -2.36
N GLY A 57 -4.04 -13.79 -3.43
CA GLY A 57 -5.46 -13.64 -3.74
C GLY A 57 -6.36 -13.96 -2.53
N PRO A 58 -7.36 -13.09 -2.28
CA PRO A 58 -8.27 -13.26 -1.14
C PRO A 58 -9.23 -14.44 -1.33
N SER A 59 -9.76 -14.97 -0.21
CA SER A 59 -10.77 -16.02 -0.23
C SER A 59 -12.21 -15.50 -0.40
N GLY A 60 -12.43 -14.20 -0.38
CA GLY A 60 -13.73 -13.55 -0.51
C GLY A 60 -13.61 -12.20 -1.19
N ASP A 61 -14.70 -11.44 -1.22
CA ASP A 61 -14.73 -10.10 -1.80
C ASP A 61 -13.79 -9.17 -1.00
N PRO A 62 -12.72 -8.66 -1.61
CA PRO A 62 -11.77 -7.75 -0.95
C PRO A 62 -12.40 -6.42 -0.54
N MET A 63 -13.51 -6.02 -1.17
CA MET A 63 -14.20 -4.75 -0.93
C MET A 63 -15.34 -4.86 0.06
N ALA A 64 -15.72 -6.05 0.53
CA ALA A 64 -16.86 -6.26 1.44
C ALA A 64 -16.82 -5.37 2.70
N ALA A 65 -15.64 -5.15 3.27
CA ALA A 65 -15.46 -4.30 4.45
C ALA A 65 -15.85 -2.82 4.20
N LEU A 66 -15.86 -2.35 2.95
CA LEU A 66 -16.19 -0.95 2.63
C LEU A 66 -17.65 -0.60 2.96
N ALA A 67 -18.56 -1.57 2.94
CA ALA A 67 -19.95 -1.40 3.34
C ALA A 67 -20.16 -1.39 4.88
N MET A 68 -19.16 -1.82 5.65
CA MET A 68 -19.24 -1.99 7.11
C MET A 68 -18.85 -0.70 7.84
N ARG A 69 -19.77 0.23 7.98
CA ARG A 69 -19.51 1.59 8.48
C ARG A 69 -18.91 1.70 9.89
N ARG A 70 -18.95 0.62 10.72
CA ARG A 70 -18.32 0.58 12.04
C ARG A 70 -16.96 -0.12 12.05
N SER A 71 -16.51 -0.60 10.89
CA SER A 71 -15.28 -1.35 10.74
C SER A 71 -14.31 -0.63 9.83
N GLY A 72 -13.02 -0.84 10.04
CA GLY A 72 -11.95 -0.39 9.15
C GLY A 72 -11.70 -1.39 8.03
N ALA A 73 -11.43 -0.90 6.83
CA ALA A 73 -10.96 -1.72 5.72
C ALA A 73 -9.44 -1.70 5.68
N VAL A 74 -8.86 -2.91 5.70
CA VAL A 74 -7.42 -3.15 5.53
C VAL A 74 -7.20 -3.79 4.18
N SER A 75 -6.22 -3.32 3.41
CA SER A 75 -5.85 -3.95 2.13
C SER A 75 -5.48 -5.42 2.32
N VAL A 76 -5.88 -6.25 1.38
CA VAL A 76 -5.71 -7.72 1.41
C VAL A 76 -4.28 -8.12 1.76
N TYR A 77 -3.29 -7.43 1.16
CA TYR A 77 -1.88 -7.76 1.35
C TYR A 77 -1.38 -7.59 2.80
N ALA A 78 -2.08 -6.78 3.60
CA ALA A 78 -1.67 -6.41 4.95
C ALA A 78 -2.44 -7.15 6.06
N ARG A 79 -3.30 -8.10 5.70
CA ARG A 79 -4.17 -8.81 6.67
C ARG A 79 -3.48 -9.95 7.42
N ASN A 80 -2.16 -10.16 7.25
CA ASN A 80 -1.39 -11.18 7.99
C ASN A 80 0.10 -10.81 8.08
N ARG A 81 0.98 -11.80 7.89
CA ARG A 81 2.44 -11.64 7.96
C ARG A 81 2.95 -10.69 6.90
N ASP A 82 4.01 -9.99 7.25
CA ASP A 82 4.73 -9.14 6.32
C ASP A 82 5.27 -9.98 5.15
N TYR A 83 4.78 -9.68 3.95
CA TYR A 83 5.15 -10.41 2.74
C TYR A 83 6.64 -10.29 2.40
N HIS A 84 7.31 -9.21 2.82
CA HIS A 84 8.74 -9.06 2.64
C HIS A 84 9.52 -10.22 3.26
N ASP A 85 9.16 -10.61 4.49
CA ASP A 85 9.81 -11.70 5.19
C ASP A 85 9.50 -13.06 4.54
N VAL A 86 8.24 -13.27 4.14
CA VAL A 86 7.79 -14.49 3.46
C VAL A 86 8.51 -14.69 2.13
N MET A 87 8.53 -13.65 1.29
CA MET A 87 9.17 -13.67 -0.02
C MET A 87 10.69 -13.82 0.11
N LYS A 88 11.31 -13.01 0.96
CA LYS A 88 12.76 -13.02 1.17
C LYS A 88 13.26 -14.37 1.67
N GLY A 89 12.49 -15.02 2.55
CA GLY A 89 12.79 -16.38 3.01
C GLY A 89 12.81 -17.38 1.85
N ARG A 90 11.81 -17.37 0.99
CA ARG A 90 11.70 -18.25 -0.20
C ARG A 90 12.79 -17.99 -1.22
N LEU A 91 13.08 -16.71 -1.50
CA LEU A 91 14.17 -16.33 -2.42
C LEU A 91 15.54 -16.81 -1.91
N LYS A 92 15.80 -16.73 -0.60
CA LYS A 92 17.04 -17.25 -0.01
C LYS A 92 17.16 -18.76 -0.13
N LEU A 93 16.05 -19.50 0.05
CA LEU A 93 16.05 -20.96 -0.16
C LEU A 93 16.34 -21.31 -1.61
N LEU A 94 15.72 -20.61 -2.56
CA LEU A 94 16.02 -20.79 -3.99
C LEU A 94 17.47 -20.45 -4.33
N ALA A 95 18.02 -19.35 -3.79
CA ALA A 95 19.42 -18.99 -4.00
C ALA A 95 20.37 -20.08 -3.46
N GLY A 96 20.08 -20.64 -2.31
CA GLY A 96 20.85 -21.76 -1.73
C GLY A 96 20.77 -23.02 -2.58
N TRP A 97 19.57 -23.34 -3.10
CA TRP A 97 19.39 -24.48 -4.00
C TRP A 97 20.16 -24.30 -5.31
N LEU A 98 20.06 -23.12 -5.94
CA LEU A 98 20.84 -22.80 -7.14
C LEU A 98 22.33 -22.92 -6.89
N ALA A 99 22.81 -22.45 -5.73
CA ALA A 99 24.22 -22.56 -5.37
C ALA A 99 24.68 -24.01 -5.23
N ALA A 100 23.83 -24.89 -4.75
CA ALA A 100 24.13 -26.32 -4.64
C ALA A 100 24.08 -27.02 -6.00
N ALA A 101 23.09 -26.69 -6.83
CA ALA A 101 22.87 -27.33 -8.13
C ALA A 101 23.93 -26.96 -9.18
N ALA A 102 24.54 -25.78 -9.08
CA ALA A 102 25.54 -25.32 -10.04
C ALA A 102 26.99 -25.76 -9.70
N ARG A 103 27.21 -26.52 -8.63
CA ARG A 103 28.54 -27.00 -8.31
C ARG A 103 29.15 -27.81 -9.47
N PRO A 104 30.46 -27.65 -9.73
CA PRO A 104 31.49 -26.94 -8.97
C PRO A 104 31.59 -25.43 -9.24
N GLU A 105 30.74 -24.84 -10.07
CA GLU A 105 30.76 -23.41 -10.35
C GLU A 105 30.43 -22.58 -9.10
N ALA A 106 31.23 -21.53 -8.86
CA ALA A 106 30.95 -20.58 -7.78
C ALA A 106 29.87 -19.60 -8.22
N ILE A 107 28.68 -19.72 -7.61
CA ILE A 107 27.62 -18.75 -7.87
C ILE A 107 27.48 -17.73 -6.74
N SER A 108 27.13 -16.53 -7.18
CA SER A 108 26.68 -15.45 -6.31
C SER A 108 25.23 -15.10 -6.64
N ALA A 109 24.45 -14.84 -5.62
CA ALA A 109 23.08 -14.40 -5.77
C ALA A 109 22.73 -13.32 -4.76
N LYS A 110 21.91 -12.33 -5.16
CA LYS A 110 21.32 -11.31 -4.30
C LYS A 110 19.81 -11.35 -4.44
N VAL A 111 19.10 -11.26 -3.30
CA VAL A 111 17.64 -11.32 -3.29
C VAL A 111 17.06 -9.98 -2.87
N PHE A 112 16.01 -9.55 -3.59
CA PHE A 112 15.34 -8.27 -3.39
C PHE A 112 13.84 -8.48 -3.32
N VAL A 113 13.19 -7.74 -2.42
CA VAL A 113 11.73 -7.68 -2.27
C VAL A 113 11.39 -6.26 -1.88
N ASP A 114 10.70 -5.52 -2.75
CA ASP A 114 10.11 -4.19 -2.55
C ASP A 114 11.00 -3.13 -1.87
N THR A 115 11.62 -3.44 -0.73
CA THR A 115 12.46 -2.51 0.04
C THR A 115 13.79 -2.13 -0.62
N ALA A 116 14.16 -2.78 -1.72
CA ALA A 116 15.35 -2.45 -2.50
C ALA A 116 15.01 -1.56 -3.71
N PRO A 117 15.96 -0.78 -4.22
CA PRO A 117 15.74 0.06 -5.39
C PRO A 117 15.74 -0.79 -6.70
N VAL A 118 14.76 -1.67 -6.82
CA VAL A 118 14.50 -2.52 -7.99
C VAL A 118 13.13 -2.19 -8.54
N MET A 119 12.98 -2.10 -9.84
CA MET A 119 11.68 -1.95 -10.51
C MET A 119 11.09 -3.33 -10.80
N GLU A 120 10.54 -3.99 -9.78
CA GLU A 120 10.08 -5.38 -9.87
C GLU A 120 8.95 -5.57 -10.89
N LYS A 121 8.00 -4.63 -11.00
CA LYS A 121 6.85 -4.76 -11.91
C LYS A 121 7.28 -4.77 -13.38
N PRO A 122 8.08 -3.79 -13.89
CA PRO A 122 8.61 -3.85 -15.23
C PRO A 122 9.48 -5.09 -15.50
N LEU A 123 10.36 -5.46 -14.56
CA LEU A 123 11.19 -6.66 -14.70
C LEU A 123 10.36 -7.96 -14.73
N ALA A 124 9.26 -8.02 -13.98
CA ALA A 124 8.36 -9.17 -14.00
C ALA A 124 7.58 -9.27 -15.33
N ALA A 125 7.24 -8.14 -15.95
CA ALA A 125 6.64 -8.12 -17.27
C ALA A 125 7.64 -8.62 -18.34
N GLU A 126 8.89 -8.15 -18.30
CA GLU A 126 9.97 -8.63 -19.16
C GLU A 126 10.31 -10.12 -18.94
N ALA A 127 10.01 -10.66 -17.76
CA ALA A 127 10.20 -12.07 -17.43
C ALA A 127 8.94 -12.93 -17.72
N GLY A 128 7.92 -12.40 -18.40
CA GLY A 128 6.74 -13.16 -18.80
C GLY A 128 5.79 -13.56 -17.68
N ILE A 129 5.90 -12.98 -16.47
CA ILE A 129 4.97 -13.31 -15.35
C ILE A 129 3.58 -12.71 -15.60
N GLY A 130 3.51 -11.60 -16.30
CA GLY A 130 2.31 -10.86 -16.62
C GLY A 130 2.67 -9.51 -17.23
N TRP A 131 1.74 -8.59 -17.32
CA TRP A 131 1.96 -7.24 -17.84
C TRP A 131 1.65 -6.19 -16.79
N GLN A 132 2.24 -5.02 -16.91
CA GLN A 132 1.90 -3.88 -16.08
C GLN A 132 0.57 -3.29 -16.59
N GLY A 133 -0.49 -3.45 -15.79
CA GLY A 133 -1.84 -3.00 -16.17
C GLY A 133 -2.00 -1.48 -16.09
N LYS A 134 -3.15 -0.95 -16.59
CA LYS A 134 -3.49 0.49 -16.53
C LYS A 134 -3.48 1.08 -15.13
N HIS A 135 -3.68 0.26 -14.09
CA HIS A 135 -3.55 0.64 -12.67
C HIS A 135 -2.10 0.59 -12.14
N THR A 136 -1.12 0.45 -13.01
CA THR A 136 0.34 0.42 -12.70
C THR A 136 0.81 -0.77 -11.85
N ASN A 137 -0.05 -1.73 -11.53
CA ASN A 137 0.34 -2.99 -10.90
C ASN A 137 0.44 -4.12 -11.93
N LEU A 138 1.14 -5.20 -11.56
CA LEU A 138 1.24 -6.38 -12.42
C LEU A 138 -0.11 -7.11 -12.49
N VAL A 139 -0.46 -7.57 -13.69
CA VAL A 139 -1.63 -8.42 -13.97
C VAL A 139 -1.15 -9.71 -14.58
N SER A 140 -1.63 -10.83 -14.07
CA SER A 140 -1.31 -12.17 -14.57
C SER A 140 -2.55 -12.83 -15.16
N ARG A 141 -2.36 -13.63 -16.22
CA ARG A 141 -3.44 -14.45 -16.81
C ARG A 141 -3.97 -15.51 -15.83
N GLU A 142 -3.11 -15.98 -14.92
CA GLU A 142 -3.43 -17.08 -14.02
C GLU A 142 -3.89 -16.62 -12.63
N PHE A 143 -3.38 -15.48 -12.15
CA PHE A 143 -3.57 -15.00 -10.78
C PHE A 143 -4.22 -13.60 -10.68
N GLY A 144 -4.64 -13.02 -11.81
CA GLY A 144 -5.18 -11.66 -11.83
C GLY A 144 -4.17 -10.63 -11.29
N SER A 145 -4.64 -9.73 -10.42
CA SER A 145 -3.84 -8.63 -9.87
C SER A 145 -3.22 -8.93 -8.50
N TRP A 146 -3.26 -10.21 -8.02
CA TRP A 146 -2.93 -10.57 -6.64
C TRP A 146 -1.56 -11.25 -6.51
N LEU A 147 -0.51 -10.60 -6.98
CA LEU A 147 0.85 -11.13 -6.95
C LEU A 147 1.81 -10.22 -6.17
N PHE A 148 2.48 -10.78 -5.16
CA PHE A 148 3.73 -10.23 -4.65
C PHE A 148 4.87 -10.60 -5.55
N LEU A 149 5.83 -9.70 -5.70
CA LEU A 149 7.00 -9.87 -6.55
C LEU A 149 8.27 -9.95 -5.71
N GLY A 150 9.26 -10.63 -6.26
CA GLY A 150 10.60 -10.65 -5.72
C GLY A 150 11.61 -10.98 -6.81
N ALA A 151 12.81 -10.47 -6.67
CA ALA A 151 13.87 -10.63 -7.64
C ALA A 151 15.08 -11.37 -7.03
N LEU A 152 15.62 -12.32 -7.79
CA LEU A 152 16.90 -12.96 -7.52
C LEU A 152 17.86 -12.60 -8.63
N PHE A 153 18.87 -11.81 -8.31
CA PHE A 153 19.96 -11.46 -9.21
C PHE A 153 21.06 -12.51 -9.08
N THR A 154 21.57 -13.01 -10.20
CA THR A 154 22.62 -14.05 -10.19
C THR A 154 23.69 -13.78 -11.25
N ASN A 155 24.91 -14.26 -10.99
CA ASN A 155 26.00 -14.30 -11.95
C ASN A 155 25.91 -15.50 -12.93
N LEU A 156 24.89 -16.36 -12.77
CA LEU A 156 24.57 -17.38 -13.79
C LEU A 156 23.91 -16.71 -14.99
N LYS A 157 24.20 -17.21 -16.17
CA LYS A 157 23.55 -16.80 -17.40
C LYS A 157 22.44 -17.78 -17.73
N PHE A 158 21.21 -17.28 -17.73
CA PHE A 158 20.02 -18.01 -18.19
C PHE A 158 19.50 -17.38 -19.47
N GLU A 159 18.86 -18.18 -20.32
CA GLU A 159 18.09 -17.64 -21.44
C GLU A 159 16.87 -16.88 -20.91
N PRO A 160 16.60 -15.65 -21.39
CA PRO A 160 15.45 -14.87 -20.98
C PRO A 160 14.15 -15.51 -21.49
N ASP A 161 13.12 -15.44 -20.67
CA ASP A 161 11.75 -15.74 -21.10
C ASP A 161 11.23 -14.62 -22.03
N ALA A 162 10.21 -14.95 -22.82
CA ALA A 162 9.51 -13.94 -23.63
C ALA A 162 8.66 -13.04 -22.73
N PRO A 163 8.65 -11.71 -22.93
CA PRO A 163 7.78 -10.81 -22.19
C PRO A 163 6.30 -11.07 -22.48
N GLU A 164 5.44 -10.82 -21.49
CA GLU A 164 4.00 -10.90 -21.68
C GLU A 164 3.48 -9.58 -22.28
N SER A 165 2.58 -9.70 -23.26
CA SER A 165 1.95 -8.56 -23.88
C SER A 165 0.82 -7.97 -23.01
N ASP A 166 0.48 -6.70 -23.22
CA ASP A 166 -0.63 -6.05 -22.53
C ASP A 166 -1.98 -6.55 -23.03
N HIS A 167 -2.85 -6.91 -22.09
CA HIS A 167 -4.22 -7.37 -22.35
C HIS A 167 -5.29 -6.48 -21.71
N CYS A 168 -4.98 -5.22 -21.34
CA CYS A 168 -5.95 -4.28 -20.80
C CYS A 168 -6.98 -3.81 -21.84
N GLY A 169 -6.60 -3.77 -23.12
CA GLY A 169 -7.50 -3.37 -24.22
C GLY A 169 -8.23 -2.06 -23.94
N ALA A 170 -9.52 -2.00 -24.23
CA ALA A 170 -10.39 -0.81 -24.00
C ALA A 170 -10.87 -0.68 -22.55
N CYS A 171 -10.62 -1.66 -21.66
CA CYS A 171 -11.10 -1.64 -20.28
C CYS A 171 -10.57 -0.44 -19.48
N ARG A 172 -11.45 0.18 -18.68
CA ARG A 172 -11.16 1.34 -17.82
C ARG A 172 -11.56 1.12 -16.35
N ALA A 173 -12.07 -0.05 -15.99
CA ALA A 173 -12.68 -0.30 -14.67
C ALA A 173 -11.83 0.19 -13.49
N CYS A 174 -10.50 -0.06 -13.52
CA CYS A 174 -9.58 0.36 -12.47
C CYS A 174 -9.37 1.88 -12.40
N LEU A 175 -9.50 2.59 -13.52
CA LEU A 175 -9.38 4.05 -13.57
C LEU A 175 -10.65 4.70 -13.01
N ASP A 176 -11.79 4.15 -13.39
CA ASP A 176 -13.11 4.72 -13.08
C ASP A 176 -13.53 4.47 -11.62
N ILE A 177 -13.10 3.35 -11.01
CA ILE A 177 -13.42 3.02 -9.61
C ILE A 177 -12.65 3.87 -8.59
N CYS A 178 -11.53 4.49 -8.97
CA CYS A 178 -10.64 5.17 -8.02
C CYS A 178 -11.35 6.37 -7.34
N PRO A 179 -11.59 6.34 -6.01
CA PRO A 179 -12.38 7.38 -5.35
C PRO A 179 -11.72 8.75 -5.37
N THR A 180 -10.40 8.79 -5.47
CA THR A 180 -9.58 10.01 -5.44
C THR A 180 -9.06 10.40 -6.83
N ARG A 181 -9.44 9.65 -7.87
CA ARG A 181 -8.98 9.90 -9.27
C ARG A 181 -7.45 9.99 -9.36
N ALA A 182 -6.78 9.02 -8.76
CA ALA A 182 -5.31 8.97 -8.71
C ALA A 182 -4.66 8.59 -10.06
N PHE A 183 -5.43 8.28 -11.09
CA PHE A 183 -4.92 7.93 -12.42
C PHE A 183 -5.20 9.07 -13.42
N PRO A 184 -4.24 9.95 -13.68
CA PRO A 184 -4.41 11.03 -14.67
C PRO A 184 -4.55 10.48 -16.09
N ALA A 185 -3.94 9.34 -16.39
CA ALA A 185 -4.06 8.60 -17.63
C ALA A 185 -3.85 7.09 -17.38
N PRO A 186 -4.20 6.20 -18.32
CA PRO A 186 -3.80 4.81 -18.28
C PRO A 186 -2.29 4.67 -18.07
N TYR A 187 -1.87 3.74 -17.21
CA TYR A 187 -0.48 3.45 -16.87
C TYR A 187 0.27 4.58 -16.13
N GLN A 188 -0.45 5.61 -15.68
CA GLN A 188 0.11 6.72 -14.90
C GLN A 188 -0.61 6.81 -13.56
N LEU A 189 0.15 7.00 -12.49
CA LEU A 189 -0.36 7.14 -11.14
C LEU A 189 0.18 8.43 -10.51
N ASP A 190 -0.71 9.29 -10.06
CA ASP A 190 -0.38 10.33 -9.10
C ASP A 190 -0.45 9.74 -7.68
N ALA A 191 0.72 9.43 -7.11
CA ALA A 191 0.76 8.84 -5.77
C ALA A 191 0.20 9.78 -4.71
N THR A 192 0.32 11.11 -4.89
CA THR A 192 -0.18 12.09 -3.92
C THR A 192 -1.70 12.03 -3.73
N ARG A 193 -2.41 11.48 -4.70
CA ARG A 193 -3.86 11.25 -4.66
C ARG A 193 -4.24 9.81 -4.31
N CYS A 194 -3.28 8.86 -4.36
CA CYS A 194 -3.56 7.45 -4.13
C CYS A 194 -3.84 7.17 -2.64
N ILE A 195 -4.98 6.55 -2.33
CA ILE A 195 -5.37 6.19 -0.95
C ILE A 195 -4.32 5.28 -0.30
N SER A 196 -3.71 4.38 -1.05
CA SER A 196 -2.62 3.53 -0.53
C SER A 196 -1.44 4.39 -0.05
N TYR A 197 -0.99 5.35 -0.87
CA TYR A 197 0.04 6.32 -0.48
C TYR A 197 -0.40 7.16 0.74
N LEU A 198 -1.59 7.74 0.69
CA LEU A 198 -2.11 8.62 1.76
C LEU A 198 -2.18 7.92 3.12
N THR A 199 -2.55 6.63 3.12
CA THR A 199 -2.72 5.86 4.36
C THR A 199 -1.44 5.18 4.84
N ILE A 200 -0.40 5.07 4.01
CA ILE A 200 0.83 4.33 4.33
C ILE A 200 2.07 5.23 4.33
N GLU A 201 2.30 5.99 3.26
CA GLU A 201 3.56 6.73 3.06
C GLU A 201 3.47 8.19 3.54
N HIS A 202 2.33 8.85 3.31
CA HIS A 202 2.13 10.25 3.67
C HIS A 202 2.26 10.49 5.18
N LYS A 203 3.15 11.41 5.56
CA LYS A 203 3.52 11.63 6.96
C LYS A 203 2.68 12.70 7.64
N GLY A 204 2.12 13.63 6.88
CA GLY A 204 1.39 14.80 7.37
C GLY A 204 -0.12 14.60 7.57
N HIS A 205 -0.81 15.72 7.65
CA HIS A 205 -2.27 15.77 7.64
C HIS A 205 -2.79 15.44 6.24
N ILE A 206 -3.79 14.56 6.15
CA ILE A 206 -4.46 14.26 4.89
C ILE A 206 -5.38 15.43 4.54
N ALA A 207 -5.24 15.97 3.31
CA ALA A 207 -6.05 17.08 2.82
C ALA A 207 -7.55 16.74 2.87
N ARG A 208 -8.39 17.74 3.14
CA ARG A 208 -9.84 17.56 3.34
C ARG A 208 -10.53 16.90 2.16
N GLU A 209 -10.09 17.25 0.93
CA GLU A 209 -10.65 16.69 -0.31
C GLU A 209 -10.55 15.15 -0.39
N PHE A 210 -9.55 14.54 0.27
CA PHE A 210 -9.35 13.09 0.24
C PHE A 210 -10.04 12.34 1.38
N ARG A 211 -10.40 13.01 2.48
CA ARG A 211 -10.90 12.32 3.69
C ARG A 211 -12.20 11.57 3.45
N GLU A 212 -13.16 12.19 2.77
CA GLU A 212 -14.43 11.54 2.44
C GLU A 212 -14.25 10.41 1.42
N PRO A 213 -13.53 10.60 0.29
CA PRO A 213 -13.21 9.54 -0.65
C PRO A 213 -12.45 8.34 -0.05
N ILE A 214 -11.62 8.53 0.98
CA ILE A 214 -10.94 7.43 1.69
C ILE A 214 -11.97 6.47 2.32
N GLY A 215 -13.14 6.96 2.74
CA GLY A 215 -14.15 6.12 3.38
C GLY A 215 -13.63 5.51 4.69
N ASN A 216 -13.76 4.20 4.82
CA ASN A 216 -13.27 3.46 5.99
C ASN A 216 -11.94 2.70 5.74
N ARG A 217 -11.19 3.06 4.69
CA ARG A 217 -9.87 2.48 4.40
C ARG A 217 -8.83 3.03 5.37
N ILE A 218 -8.39 2.17 6.28
CA ILE A 218 -7.43 2.55 7.34
C ILE A 218 -5.99 2.22 7.01
N TYR A 219 -5.76 1.31 6.05
CA TYR A 219 -4.43 0.91 5.60
C TYR A 219 -4.48 0.31 4.19
N GLY A 220 -3.92 1.02 3.22
CA GLY A 220 -3.94 0.61 1.81
C GLY A 220 -5.31 0.74 1.15
N CYS A 221 -5.37 0.33 -0.11
CA CYS A 221 -6.57 0.37 -0.94
C CYS A 221 -6.46 -0.69 -2.03
N ASP A 222 -7.52 -1.47 -2.23
CA ASP A 222 -7.55 -2.54 -3.22
C ASP A 222 -8.48 -2.25 -4.41
N ASP A 223 -9.16 -1.09 -4.45
CA ASP A 223 -10.23 -0.80 -5.40
C ASP A 223 -9.83 -1.08 -6.85
N CYS A 224 -8.70 -0.54 -7.29
CA CYS A 224 -8.23 -0.71 -8.66
C CYS A 224 -7.79 -2.15 -8.98
N LEU A 225 -7.30 -2.89 -7.98
CA LEU A 225 -6.95 -4.30 -8.12
C LEU A 225 -8.22 -5.17 -8.16
N ALA A 226 -9.15 -4.93 -7.24
CA ALA A 226 -10.34 -5.74 -7.04
C ALA A 226 -11.26 -5.78 -8.27
N VAL A 227 -11.42 -4.64 -8.97
CA VAL A 227 -12.30 -4.54 -10.15
C VAL A 227 -11.67 -5.03 -11.45
N CYS A 228 -10.41 -5.45 -11.42
CA CYS A 228 -9.74 -5.93 -12.63
C CYS A 228 -10.45 -7.18 -13.19
N PRO A 229 -10.93 -7.17 -14.46
CA PRO A 229 -11.64 -8.31 -15.04
C PRO A 229 -10.80 -9.62 -15.07
N TRP A 230 -9.48 -9.49 -15.05
CA TRP A 230 -8.57 -10.64 -15.01
C TRP A 230 -8.61 -11.39 -13.70
N ASN A 231 -9.19 -10.81 -12.63
CA ASN A 231 -9.42 -11.50 -11.37
C ASN A 231 -10.41 -12.67 -11.46
N LYS A 232 -11.17 -12.79 -12.56
CA LYS A 232 -11.97 -14.00 -12.83
C LYS A 232 -11.13 -15.28 -12.88
N PHE A 233 -9.82 -15.15 -13.15
CA PHE A 233 -8.87 -16.26 -13.14
C PHE A 233 -8.07 -16.36 -11.85
N ALA A 234 -8.23 -15.36 -10.93
CA ALA A 234 -7.50 -15.34 -9.69
C ALA A 234 -7.83 -16.56 -8.82
N LYS A 235 -6.81 -17.03 -8.12
CA LYS A 235 -6.90 -18.15 -7.20
C LYS A 235 -6.72 -17.67 -5.78
N THR A 236 -7.42 -18.24 -4.82
CA THR A 236 -7.17 -17.99 -3.41
C THR A 236 -5.75 -18.41 -3.03
N SER A 237 -5.08 -17.59 -2.22
CA SER A 237 -3.74 -17.90 -1.72
C SER A 237 -3.74 -19.22 -0.92
N ARG A 238 -2.76 -20.09 -1.22
CA ARG A 238 -2.51 -21.32 -0.45
C ARG A 238 -1.45 -21.12 0.65
N GLU A 239 -0.78 -19.96 0.68
CA GLU A 239 0.23 -19.65 1.68
C GLU A 239 -0.44 -19.25 3.00
N ALA A 240 -0.30 -20.08 4.02
CA ALA A 240 -0.93 -19.87 5.34
C ALA A 240 -0.54 -18.53 5.98
N LYS A 241 0.69 -18.08 5.75
CA LYS A 241 1.20 -16.80 6.27
C LYS A 241 0.60 -15.57 5.58
N LEU A 242 -0.06 -15.76 4.42
CA LEU A 242 -0.71 -14.69 3.64
C LEU A 242 -2.24 -14.75 3.72
N LYS A 243 -2.82 -15.82 4.29
CA LYS A 243 -4.27 -15.87 4.56
C LYS A 243 -4.64 -14.78 5.56
N ALA A 244 -5.76 -14.10 5.31
CA ALA A 244 -6.24 -13.06 6.22
C ALA A 244 -6.47 -13.61 7.63
N ARG A 245 -6.03 -12.87 8.64
CA ARG A 245 -6.42 -13.08 10.04
C ARG A 245 -7.84 -12.54 10.22
N ASP A 246 -8.66 -13.24 10.93
CA ASP A 246 -10.08 -12.87 11.14
C ASP A 246 -10.22 -11.48 11.77
N ASP A 247 -9.33 -11.13 12.71
CA ASP A 247 -9.30 -9.84 13.39
C ASP A 247 -8.84 -8.67 12.51
N LEU A 248 -8.42 -8.93 11.25
CA LEU A 248 -7.99 -7.92 10.28
C LEU A 248 -8.87 -7.85 9.02
N ILE A 249 -9.91 -8.68 8.91
CA ILE A 249 -10.83 -8.64 7.77
C ILE A 249 -11.69 -7.37 7.81
N ALA A 250 -12.32 -7.09 8.97
CA ALA A 250 -13.15 -5.91 9.20
C ALA A 250 -13.07 -5.47 10.66
N PRO A 251 -11.90 -5.01 11.16
CA PRO A 251 -11.69 -4.67 12.55
C PRO A 251 -12.58 -3.51 13.00
N ALA A 252 -13.13 -3.58 14.23
CA ALA A 252 -13.99 -2.55 14.78
C ALA A 252 -13.23 -1.25 15.01
N LEU A 253 -13.72 -0.13 14.44
CA LEU A 253 -13.07 1.18 14.56
C LEU A 253 -12.93 1.65 16.01
N ALA A 254 -13.92 1.37 16.87
CA ALA A 254 -13.86 1.75 18.28
C ALA A 254 -12.72 1.04 19.03
N GLU A 255 -12.48 -0.25 18.75
CA GLU A 255 -11.36 -1.01 19.31
C GLU A 255 -10.02 -0.48 18.83
N LEU A 256 -9.92 -0.20 17.51
CA LEU A 256 -8.69 0.34 16.92
C LEU A 256 -8.34 1.72 17.48
N ALA A 257 -9.33 2.58 17.69
CA ALA A 257 -9.13 3.90 18.25
C ALA A 257 -8.78 3.90 19.76
N ALA A 258 -9.02 2.77 20.45
CA ALA A 258 -8.69 2.59 21.85
C ALA A 258 -7.29 2.00 22.09
N LEU A 259 -6.59 1.57 21.03
CA LEU A 259 -5.23 1.07 21.16
C LEU A 259 -4.29 2.19 21.60
N ASP A 260 -3.44 1.89 22.58
CA ASP A 260 -2.24 2.66 22.86
C ASP A 260 -1.07 2.15 22.00
N GLU A 261 0.12 2.74 22.12
CA GLU A 261 1.32 2.34 21.37
C GLU A 261 1.67 0.85 21.61
N ALA A 262 1.55 0.37 22.85
CA ALA A 262 1.88 -1.02 23.20
C ALA A 262 0.87 -2.00 22.58
N GLY A 263 -0.41 -1.71 22.68
CA GLY A 263 -1.50 -2.47 22.07
C GLY A 263 -1.41 -2.50 20.54
N PHE A 264 -1.10 -1.35 19.92
CA PHE A 264 -0.84 -1.27 18.49
C PHE A 264 0.32 -2.16 18.06
N ARG A 265 1.47 -2.06 18.73
CA ARG A 265 2.66 -2.87 18.42
C ARG A 265 2.42 -4.36 18.60
N SER A 266 1.65 -4.74 19.61
CA SER A 266 1.27 -6.14 19.88
C SER A 266 0.31 -6.66 18.81
N ARG A 267 -0.79 -5.95 18.53
CA ARG A 267 -1.82 -6.36 17.56
C ARG A 267 -1.26 -6.56 16.15
N PHE A 268 -0.37 -5.67 15.71
CA PHE A 268 0.21 -5.69 14.37
C PHE A 268 1.62 -6.30 14.29
N ALA A 269 2.03 -7.02 15.32
CA ALA A 269 3.32 -7.69 15.33
C ALA A 269 3.49 -8.66 14.15
N GLY A 270 4.63 -8.55 13.45
CA GLY A 270 4.95 -9.38 12.28
C GLY A 270 4.12 -9.09 11.02
N GLY A 271 3.27 -8.05 11.04
CA GLY A 271 2.53 -7.58 9.87
C GLY A 271 3.08 -6.24 9.36
N PRO A 272 2.75 -5.84 8.12
CA PRO A 272 3.25 -4.62 7.51
C PRO A 272 2.68 -3.34 8.17
N ILE A 273 1.48 -3.41 8.76
CA ILE A 273 0.82 -2.27 9.43
C ILE A 273 1.68 -1.69 10.56
N LYS A 274 2.46 -2.53 11.26
CA LYS A 274 3.35 -2.08 12.33
C LYS A 274 4.35 -1.00 11.88
N ARG A 275 4.77 -1.02 10.61
CA ARG A 275 5.72 -0.05 10.04
C ARG A 275 5.15 1.37 9.95
N LEU A 276 3.82 1.50 9.89
CA LEU A 276 3.15 2.80 9.84
C LEU A 276 3.38 3.63 11.11
N GLY A 277 3.45 2.97 12.28
CA GLY A 277 3.46 3.61 13.57
C GLY A 277 2.05 3.99 14.05
N HIS A 278 1.87 4.03 15.38
CA HIS A 278 0.56 4.22 16.00
C HIS A 278 -0.10 5.57 15.63
N VAL A 279 0.67 6.65 15.62
CA VAL A 279 0.15 8.01 15.37
C VAL A 279 -0.51 8.12 13.98
N ARG A 280 0.17 7.67 12.93
CA ARG A 280 -0.39 7.71 11.58
C ARG A 280 -1.53 6.70 11.39
N PHE A 281 -1.43 5.55 12.04
CA PHE A 281 -2.51 4.57 12.05
C PHE A 281 -3.78 5.16 12.70
N LEU A 282 -3.65 5.81 13.85
CA LEU A 282 -4.75 6.46 14.54
C LEU A 282 -5.36 7.62 13.73
N ARG A 283 -4.52 8.41 13.03
CA ARG A 283 -5.00 9.41 12.05
C ARG A 283 -5.95 8.78 11.03
N ASN A 284 -5.58 7.64 10.45
CA ASN A 284 -6.39 6.94 9.44
C ASN A 284 -7.69 6.38 10.05
N VAL A 285 -7.61 5.80 11.25
CA VAL A 285 -8.78 5.28 11.99
C VAL A 285 -9.78 6.40 12.29
N LEU A 286 -9.31 7.58 12.68
CA LEU A 286 -10.17 8.73 12.97
C LEU A 286 -10.86 9.27 11.70
N ILE A 287 -10.19 9.26 10.55
CA ILE A 287 -10.85 9.56 9.27
C ILE A 287 -11.97 8.56 8.98
N ALA A 288 -11.71 7.26 9.18
CA ALA A 288 -12.75 6.25 9.02
C ALA A 288 -13.93 6.42 10.00
N ILE A 289 -13.66 6.82 11.23
CA ILE A 289 -14.68 7.15 12.23
C ILE A 289 -15.55 8.33 11.76
N GLY A 290 -14.95 9.42 11.27
CA GLY A 290 -15.68 10.56 10.73
C GLY A 290 -16.55 10.21 9.52
N ASN A 291 -16.09 9.29 8.67
CA ASN A 291 -16.83 8.79 7.52
C ASN A 291 -17.92 7.77 7.85
N SER A 292 -17.95 7.26 9.07
CA SER A 292 -18.89 6.21 9.47
C SER A 292 -20.36 6.65 9.46
N GLY A 293 -20.63 7.94 9.71
CA GLY A 293 -21.97 8.46 9.95
C GLY A 293 -22.64 7.81 11.18
N LYS A 294 -21.86 7.34 12.16
CA LYS A 294 -22.35 6.66 13.37
C LYS A 294 -22.03 7.48 14.61
N PRO A 295 -23.00 8.25 15.18
CA PRO A 295 -22.79 9.09 16.36
C PRO A 295 -22.19 8.32 17.55
N ALA A 296 -22.49 7.03 17.69
CA ALA A 296 -21.92 6.18 18.74
C ALA A 296 -20.38 6.10 18.73
N LEU A 297 -19.72 6.44 17.60
CA LEU A 297 -18.26 6.48 17.50
C LEU A 297 -17.66 7.84 17.92
N ALA A 298 -18.48 8.87 18.18
CA ALA A 298 -18.00 10.19 18.61
C ALA A 298 -17.18 10.09 19.90
N ALA A 299 -17.57 9.23 20.85
CA ALA A 299 -16.82 9.01 22.08
C ALA A 299 -15.39 8.48 21.84
N SER A 300 -15.17 7.73 20.75
CA SER A 300 -13.84 7.26 20.36
C SER A 300 -12.96 8.40 19.82
N ALA A 301 -13.55 9.32 19.06
CA ALA A 301 -12.85 10.51 18.59
C ALA A 301 -12.58 11.50 19.74
N LEU A 302 -13.54 11.70 20.65
CA LEU A 302 -13.43 12.62 21.79
C LEU A 302 -12.19 12.28 22.65
N ARG A 303 -11.92 11.01 22.90
CA ARG A 303 -10.74 10.59 23.67
C ARG A 303 -9.42 11.00 23.03
N GLN A 304 -9.40 11.27 21.72
CA GLN A 304 -8.18 11.62 21.00
C GLN A 304 -7.91 13.13 20.92
N LEU A 305 -8.79 13.98 21.44
CA LEU A 305 -8.58 15.43 21.48
C LEU A 305 -7.41 15.85 22.37
N THR A 306 -7.02 15.02 23.34
CA THR A 306 -5.87 15.24 24.22
C THR A 306 -4.62 14.45 23.83
N HIS A 307 -4.60 13.86 22.63
CA HIS A 307 -3.45 13.07 22.16
C HIS A 307 -2.20 13.96 22.02
N PRO A 308 -0.99 13.49 22.43
CA PRO A 308 0.23 14.30 22.35
C PRO A 308 0.56 14.79 20.93
N SER A 309 0.33 13.98 19.91
CA SER A 309 0.56 14.37 18.50
C SER A 309 -0.63 15.14 17.93
N PRO A 310 -0.38 16.22 17.14
CA PRO A 310 -1.43 16.98 16.49
C PRO A 310 -2.18 16.20 15.40
N LEU A 311 -1.54 15.20 14.76
CA LEU A 311 -2.18 14.42 13.70
C LEU A 311 -3.48 13.73 14.15
N PRO A 312 -3.51 12.95 15.25
CA PRO A 312 -4.76 12.41 15.78
C PRO A 312 -5.71 13.50 16.29
N ARG A 313 -5.21 14.57 16.98
CA ARG A 313 -6.09 15.63 17.48
C ARG A 313 -6.87 16.29 16.35
N ALA A 314 -6.20 16.69 15.27
CA ALA A 314 -6.87 17.30 14.10
C ALA A 314 -7.93 16.38 13.49
N MET A 315 -7.62 15.09 13.33
CA MET A 315 -8.59 14.14 12.77
C MET A 315 -9.71 13.80 13.75
N ALA A 316 -9.48 13.91 15.06
CA ALA A 316 -10.54 13.79 16.06
C ALA A 316 -11.53 14.97 15.96
N VAL A 317 -11.03 16.19 15.82
CA VAL A 317 -11.88 17.39 15.58
C VAL A 317 -12.70 17.19 14.32
N TRP A 318 -12.08 16.83 13.21
CA TRP A 318 -12.77 16.57 11.94
C TRP A 318 -13.83 15.45 12.07
N ALA A 319 -13.51 14.35 12.76
CA ALA A 319 -14.47 13.28 12.98
C ALA A 319 -15.68 13.74 13.82
N LEU A 320 -15.45 14.53 14.87
CA LEU A 320 -16.50 15.08 15.74
C LEU A 320 -17.40 16.05 14.98
N SER A 321 -16.85 16.94 14.12
CA SER A 321 -17.67 17.85 13.32
C SER A 321 -18.61 17.12 12.35
N ARG A 322 -18.30 15.86 11.99
CA ARG A 322 -19.14 15.02 11.12
C ARG A 322 -20.14 14.14 11.86
N LEU A 323 -19.91 13.88 13.15
CA LEU A 323 -20.70 12.91 13.93
C LEU A 323 -21.61 13.56 14.97
N CYS A 324 -21.29 14.75 15.44
CA CYS A 324 -22.06 15.50 16.41
C CYS A 324 -23.02 16.47 15.71
N ASP A 325 -24.11 16.81 16.34
CA ASP A 325 -24.90 17.99 15.95
C ASP A 325 -24.15 19.29 16.31
N ALA A 326 -24.60 20.41 15.75
CA ALA A 326 -23.92 21.69 15.88
C ALA A 326 -23.80 22.14 17.37
N GLY A 327 -24.82 21.88 18.22
CA GLY A 327 -24.79 22.22 19.61
C GLY A 327 -23.76 21.44 20.41
N ALA A 328 -23.74 20.12 20.23
CA ALA A 328 -22.75 19.22 20.83
C ALA A 328 -21.32 19.53 20.36
N PHE A 329 -21.14 19.81 19.08
CA PHE A 329 -19.82 20.18 18.54
C PHE A 329 -19.33 21.53 19.15
N ALA A 330 -20.20 22.55 19.22
CA ALA A 330 -19.86 23.84 19.81
C ALA A 330 -19.47 23.73 21.30
N GLU A 331 -20.12 22.85 22.05
CA GLU A 331 -19.77 22.57 23.46
C GLU A 331 -18.37 21.94 23.56
N ILE A 332 -18.09 20.94 22.73
CA ILE A 332 -16.77 20.29 22.67
C ILE A 332 -15.70 21.32 22.28
N LYS A 333 -15.97 22.14 21.26
CA LYS A 333 -15.08 23.21 20.84
C LYS A 333 -14.72 24.16 21.96
N ARG A 334 -15.73 24.71 22.69
CA ARG A 334 -15.48 25.60 23.83
C ARG A 334 -14.54 24.96 24.87
N ARG A 335 -14.68 23.67 25.12
CA ARG A 335 -13.91 22.95 26.14
C ARG A 335 -12.48 22.65 25.74
N TYR A 336 -12.21 22.33 24.44
CA TYR A 336 -10.93 21.77 24.01
C TYR A 336 -10.12 22.68 23.09
N SER A 337 -10.72 23.73 22.49
CA SER A 337 -9.96 24.58 21.57
C SER A 337 -9.20 25.72 22.28
N ALA A 338 -9.55 26.07 23.52
CA ALA A 338 -8.93 27.19 24.23
C ALA A 338 -7.41 26.99 24.48
N ASP A 339 -7.00 25.75 24.76
CA ASP A 339 -5.63 25.41 25.09
C ASP A 339 -4.88 24.80 23.87
N GLU A 340 -5.50 24.76 22.69
CA GLU A 340 -4.85 24.23 21.49
C GLU A 340 -3.89 25.27 20.88
N SER A 341 -2.70 24.84 20.56
CA SER A 341 -1.65 25.69 19.97
C SER A 341 -1.21 25.28 18.56
N ASP A 342 -1.57 24.07 18.13
CA ASP A 342 -1.17 23.58 16.82
C ASP A 342 -2.03 24.21 15.70
N PRO A 343 -1.43 24.88 14.71
CA PRO A 343 -2.19 25.57 13.68
C PRO A 343 -3.10 24.67 12.85
N ALA A 344 -2.70 23.41 12.61
CA ALA A 344 -3.51 22.48 11.83
C ALA A 344 -4.72 22.00 12.62
N VAL A 345 -4.60 21.82 13.93
CA VAL A 345 -5.74 21.47 14.79
C VAL A 345 -6.69 22.67 14.93
N LEU A 346 -6.16 23.87 15.10
CA LEU A 346 -6.96 25.12 15.14
C LEU A 346 -7.73 25.32 13.82
N ALA A 347 -7.10 25.05 12.68
CA ALA A 347 -7.78 25.11 11.38
C ALA A 347 -8.94 24.10 11.27
N GLU A 348 -8.83 22.92 11.91
CA GLU A 348 -9.93 21.96 11.94
C GLU A 348 -11.10 22.44 12.82
N TRP A 349 -10.81 23.07 13.97
CA TRP A 349 -11.84 23.71 14.82
C TRP A 349 -12.57 24.84 14.09
N ALA A 350 -11.82 25.66 13.33
CA ALA A 350 -12.41 26.77 12.56
C ALA A 350 -13.29 26.30 11.40
N ALA A 351 -12.91 25.19 10.77
CA ALA A 351 -13.61 24.68 9.59
C ALA A 351 -14.75 23.69 9.91
N GLY A 352 -14.95 23.35 11.18
CA GLY A 352 -16.04 22.49 11.64
C GLY A 352 -17.31 23.25 12.03
N ASP A 353 -17.29 24.60 11.95
CA ASP A 353 -18.44 25.48 12.26
C ASP A 353 -19.50 25.48 11.14
#